data_e87632acc8ed256f31424e3bbfb734a3
#
_entry.id   e87632acc8ed256f31424e3bbfb734a3
#
_cell.length_a   1.000
_cell.length_b   1.000
_cell.length_c   1.000
_cell.angle_alpha   90.00
_cell.angle_beta   90.00
_cell.angle_gamma   90.00
#
_symmetry.space_group_name_H-M   'P 1'
#
loop_
_entity.id
_entity.type
_entity.pdbx_description
1 polymer ?
#
loop_
_entity_poly.entity_id
_entity_poly.type
_entity_poly.pdbx_seq_one_letter_code
_entity_poly.pdbx_strand_id
1 'polypeptide(L)'
;QSFEQNGQTVRLIGSQWAAHPVTLNCRESGSTLRFLLPIAAALGLTAVFKGEGRLPERPIGVLTDQLCQHGITIKGDHMPFTIHGKLTGGKFFLPGDVSSQFVSGLLFALPLLDEDSEIHLTSPLQSASYVDMTLCALTDAGIVIEQTAFGYLIPGHQTYRPGQKQVEGDYSNAAFWMCAGALGGNIALDGLEESSVQGDRAIVQILQQFGAQTEVQNGAFLIKPAPLHGIRIDAAPIPDLIPMLA
;
A
#
# COMPACT_ATOMS: atom_id res chain seq x y z
N GLN A 1 18.23 -2.43 12.23
CA GLN A 1 17.56 -3.62 11.68
C GLN A 1 18.52 -4.36 10.77
N SER A 2 18.55 -5.67 10.89
CA SER A 2 19.25 -6.54 9.95
C SER A 2 18.22 -7.40 9.23
N PHE A 3 18.51 -7.75 8.00
CA PHE A 3 17.75 -8.74 7.25
C PHE A 3 18.71 -9.79 6.69
N GLU A 4 18.21 -10.99 6.58
CA GLU A 4 18.92 -12.10 5.94
C GLU A 4 18.08 -12.52 4.72
N GLN A 5 18.72 -12.67 3.59
CA GLN A 5 18.08 -13.15 2.37
C GLN A 5 18.71 -14.46 1.93
N ASN A 6 17.88 -15.47 1.74
CA ASN A 6 18.29 -16.76 1.20
C ASN A 6 17.31 -17.15 0.08
N GLY A 7 17.74 -16.99 -1.16
CA GLY A 7 16.89 -17.18 -2.34
C GLY A 7 15.69 -16.20 -2.29
N GLN A 8 14.49 -16.75 -2.28
CA GLN A 8 13.24 -15.99 -2.22
C GLN A 8 12.78 -15.70 -0.78
N THR A 9 13.47 -16.23 0.23
CA THR A 9 13.09 -16.01 1.63
C THR A 9 13.86 -14.82 2.20
N VAL A 10 13.12 -13.89 2.78
CA VAL A 10 13.69 -12.74 3.52
C VAL A 10 13.29 -12.87 4.99
N ARG A 11 14.28 -12.87 5.87
CA ARG A 11 14.10 -12.83 7.32
C ARG A 11 14.42 -11.44 7.83
N LEU A 12 13.43 -10.80 8.46
CA LEU A 12 13.59 -9.52 9.13
C LEU A 12 13.86 -9.77 10.62
N ILE A 13 14.97 -9.24 11.12
CA ILE A 13 15.35 -9.35 12.52
C ILE A 13 15.12 -7.99 13.16
N GLY A 14 14.19 -7.95 14.13
CA GLY A 14 13.91 -6.75 14.89
C GLY A 14 15.13 -6.36 15.73
N SER A 15 15.38 -5.06 15.85
CA SER A 15 16.41 -4.50 16.74
C SER A 15 15.83 -3.32 17.49
N GLN A 16 16.50 -2.89 18.54
CA GLN A 16 16.12 -1.64 19.21
C GLN A 16 16.28 -0.46 18.25
N TRP A 17 15.35 0.48 18.32
CA TRP A 17 15.39 1.70 17.53
C TRP A 17 16.61 2.53 17.92
N ALA A 18 17.28 3.11 16.92
CA ALA A 18 18.45 3.94 17.17
C ALA A 18 18.05 5.21 17.94
N ALA A 19 18.82 5.56 18.97
CA ALA A 19 18.67 6.81 19.71
C ALA A 19 19.15 8.05 18.91
N HIS A 20 19.66 7.86 17.69
CA HIS A 20 20.22 8.90 16.84
C HIS A 20 19.30 9.21 15.66
N PRO A 21 19.39 10.42 15.08
CA PRO A 21 18.68 10.75 13.85
C PRO A 21 18.97 9.70 12.78
N VAL A 22 17.90 9.15 12.19
CA VAL A 22 18.01 8.16 11.12
C VAL A 22 17.76 8.81 9.76
N THR A 23 18.46 8.35 8.73
CA THR A 23 18.19 8.76 7.35
C THR A 23 17.43 7.65 6.65
N LEU A 24 16.25 8.00 6.12
CA LEU A 24 15.39 7.12 5.35
C LEU A 24 15.42 7.58 3.89
N ASN A 25 16.16 6.85 3.05
CA ASN A 25 16.19 7.11 1.61
C ASN A 25 15.06 6.34 0.93
N CYS A 26 14.02 7.05 0.52
CA CYS A 26 12.86 6.49 -0.17
C CYS A 26 13.11 6.29 -1.67
N ARG A 27 14.27 6.68 -2.19
CA ARG A 27 14.57 6.70 -3.62
C ARG A 27 13.43 7.36 -4.40
N GLU A 28 12.80 6.66 -5.36
CA GLU A 28 11.66 7.17 -6.13
C GLU A 28 10.30 6.64 -5.63
N SER A 29 10.30 5.86 -4.53
CA SER A 29 9.10 5.17 -4.07
C SER A 29 8.20 6.07 -3.22
N GLY A 30 7.04 6.42 -3.76
CA GLY A 30 5.99 7.15 -3.03
C GLY A 30 5.38 6.35 -1.88
N SER A 31 5.21 5.03 -2.03
CA SER A 31 4.68 4.17 -0.97
C SER A 31 5.66 4.07 0.20
N THR A 32 6.95 3.89 -0.07
CA THR A 32 7.98 3.88 0.99
C THR A 32 7.93 5.16 1.82
N LEU A 33 7.84 6.33 1.17
CA LEU A 33 7.73 7.61 1.87
C LEU A 33 6.45 7.67 2.71
N ARG A 34 5.29 7.41 2.09
CA ARG A 34 3.97 7.62 2.71
C ARG A 34 3.67 6.63 3.83
N PHE A 35 4.29 5.44 3.80
CA PHE A 35 4.14 4.45 4.87
C PHE A 35 5.13 4.69 6.00
N LEU A 36 6.41 4.95 5.68
CA LEU A 36 7.43 5.12 6.73
C LEU A 36 7.31 6.45 7.47
N LEU A 37 6.75 7.49 6.85
CA LEU A 37 6.63 8.80 7.46
C LEU A 37 5.77 8.76 8.75
N PRO A 38 4.51 8.29 8.73
CA PRO A 38 3.71 8.18 9.94
C PRO A 38 4.24 7.11 10.92
N ILE A 39 4.86 6.02 10.44
CA ILE A 39 5.48 5.02 11.31
C ILE A 39 6.65 5.64 12.10
N ALA A 40 7.53 6.39 11.44
CA ALA A 40 8.64 7.07 12.11
C ALA A 40 8.14 8.10 13.12
N ALA A 41 7.04 8.80 12.80
CA ALA A 41 6.36 9.74 13.69
C ALA A 41 5.77 9.04 14.94
N ALA A 42 5.07 7.91 14.76
CA ALA A 42 4.51 7.12 15.86
C ALA A 42 5.58 6.57 16.80
N LEU A 43 6.72 6.18 16.24
CA LEU A 43 7.88 5.71 17.01
C LEU A 43 8.69 6.84 17.67
N GLY A 44 8.32 8.10 17.46
CA GLY A 44 9.02 9.26 18.02
C GLY A 44 10.44 9.45 17.49
N LEU A 45 10.72 8.98 16.27
CA LEU A 45 12.05 9.06 15.67
C LEU A 45 12.33 10.47 15.14
N THR A 46 13.55 10.95 15.37
CA THR A 46 14.08 12.04 14.55
C THR A 46 14.62 11.43 13.26
N ALA A 47 13.95 11.71 12.13
CA ALA A 47 14.26 11.08 10.86
C ALA A 47 14.40 12.09 9.73
N VAL A 48 15.43 11.91 8.90
CA VAL A 48 15.64 12.66 7.66
C VAL A 48 15.13 11.82 6.50
N PHE A 49 14.13 12.32 5.80
CA PHE A 49 13.58 11.69 4.60
C PHE A 49 14.26 12.24 3.36
N LYS A 50 14.77 11.35 2.51
CA LYS A 50 15.39 11.68 1.21
C LYS A 50 14.65 10.97 0.10
N GLY A 51 14.55 11.61 -1.04
CA GLY A 51 13.96 11.06 -2.27
C GLY A 51 14.80 11.43 -3.48
N GLU A 52 14.60 10.67 -4.54
CA GLU A 52 15.29 10.82 -5.84
C GLU A 52 14.24 11.00 -6.96
N GLY A 53 14.70 11.36 -8.15
CA GLY A 53 13.85 11.53 -9.32
C GLY A 53 12.70 12.51 -9.07
N ARG A 54 11.48 12.08 -9.36
CA ARG A 54 10.27 12.91 -9.21
C ARG A 54 9.62 12.82 -7.82
N LEU A 55 10.15 12.00 -6.89
CA LEU A 55 9.53 11.84 -5.57
C LEU A 55 9.47 13.16 -4.76
N PRO A 56 10.51 14.03 -4.78
CA PRO A 56 10.47 15.31 -4.07
C PRO A 56 9.37 16.28 -4.53
N GLU A 57 8.86 16.11 -5.74
CA GLU A 57 7.81 16.95 -6.33
C GLU A 57 6.39 16.43 -6.03
N ARG A 58 6.29 15.19 -5.54
CA ARG A 58 4.97 14.57 -5.26
C ARG A 58 4.34 15.19 -4.02
N PRO A 59 3.04 15.56 -4.10
CA PRO A 59 2.35 16.17 -2.97
C PRO A 59 2.22 15.19 -1.79
N ILE A 60 2.57 15.68 -0.60
CA ILE A 60 2.39 14.98 0.68
C ILE A 60 1.73 15.87 1.74
N GLY A 61 1.38 17.11 1.38
CA GLY A 61 0.89 18.15 2.30
C GLY A 61 -0.27 17.66 3.16
N VAL A 62 -1.25 17.00 2.57
CA VAL A 62 -2.41 16.47 3.31
C VAL A 62 -1.98 15.56 4.48
N LEU A 63 -1.01 14.68 4.26
CA LEU A 63 -0.51 13.78 5.30
C LEU A 63 0.33 14.55 6.33
N THR A 64 1.26 15.40 5.87
CA THR A 64 2.14 16.16 6.76
C THR A 64 1.37 17.15 7.64
N ASP A 65 0.30 17.77 7.12
CA ASP A 65 -0.55 18.66 7.89
C ASP A 65 -1.23 17.92 9.06
N GLN A 66 -1.72 16.71 8.82
CA GLN A 66 -2.29 15.89 9.88
C GLN A 66 -1.24 15.49 10.91
N LEU A 67 -0.05 15.07 10.49
CA LEU A 67 1.03 14.75 11.42
C LEU A 67 1.45 15.97 12.26
N CYS A 68 1.51 17.16 11.67
CA CYS A 68 1.84 18.39 12.39
C CYS A 68 0.77 18.76 13.42
N GLN A 69 -0.51 18.58 13.11
CA GLN A 69 -1.61 18.80 14.06
C GLN A 69 -1.55 17.85 15.26
N HIS A 70 -0.90 16.69 15.10
CA HIS A 70 -0.77 15.64 16.10
C HIS A 70 0.66 15.52 16.68
N GLY A 71 1.39 16.64 16.80
CA GLY A 71 2.62 16.72 17.59
C GLY A 71 3.93 16.53 16.84
N ILE A 72 3.89 16.39 15.51
CA ILE A 72 5.10 16.30 14.69
C ILE A 72 5.53 17.67 14.20
N THR A 73 6.81 17.94 14.24
CA THR A 73 7.42 19.09 13.59
C THR A 73 8.22 18.63 12.38
N ILE A 74 7.99 19.30 11.25
CA ILE A 74 8.69 19.05 9.99
C ILE A 74 9.58 20.25 9.68
N LYS A 75 10.87 20.00 9.41
CA LYS A 75 11.85 21.00 9.01
C LYS A 75 12.28 20.75 7.57
N GLY A 76 12.08 21.73 6.70
CA GLY A 76 12.32 21.69 5.26
C GLY A 76 11.02 21.66 4.47
N ASP A 77 10.90 22.54 3.48
CA ASP A 77 9.70 22.67 2.64
C ASP A 77 9.64 21.61 1.55
N HIS A 78 10.79 21.02 1.22
CA HIS A 78 10.95 19.98 0.20
C HIS A 78 11.94 18.93 0.69
N MET A 79 11.97 17.78 0.01
CA MET A 79 12.99 16.76 0.29
C MET A 79 14.40 17.27 -0.04
N PRO A 80 15.39 17.00 0.81
CA PRO A 80 15.28 16.29 2.08
C PRO A 80 14.62 17.13 3.16
N PHE A 81 13.73 16.53 3.96
CA PHE A 81 13.14 17.15 5.14
C PHE A 81 13.37 16.28 6.37
N THR A 82 13.27 16.90 7.55
CA THR A 82 13.46 16.20 8.83
C THR A 82 12.17 16.26 9.63
N ILE A 83 11.79 15.12 10.21
CA ILE A 83 10.71 15.07 11.21
C ILE A 83 11.29 14.91 12.61
N HIS A 84 10.61 15.46 13.59
CA HIS A 84 10.85 15.21 15.01
C HIS A 84 9.56 15.41 15.81
N GLY A 85 9.53 14.84 17.02
CA GLY A 85 8.35 14.81 17.89
C GLY A 85 7.84 13.38 18.04
N LYS A 86 6.76 13.22 18.79
CA LYS A 86 6.04 11.95 18.94
C LYS A 86 4.60 12.18 18.49
N LEU A 87 4.11 11.34 17.60
CA LEU A 87 2.73 11.40 17.12
C LEU A 87 1.79 11.07 18.28
N THR A 88 0.72 11.85 18.43
CA THR A 88 -0.37 11.60 19.39
C THR A 88 -1.60 11.09 18.67
N GLY A 89 -2.44 10.34 19.40
CA GLY A 89 -3.72 9.85 18.89
C GLY A 89 -4.75 10.96 18.66
N GLY A 90 -5.94 10.57 18.26
CA GLY A 90 -7.05 11.48 18.03
C GLY A 90 -7.66 11.35 16.64
N LYS A 91 -8.25 12.45 16.13
CA LYS A 91 -8.99 12.46 14.87
C LYS A 91 -8.16 12.99 13.72
N PHE A 92 -7.93 12.14 12.72
CA PHE A 92 -7.22 12.46 11.49
C PHE A 92 -8.21 12.62 10.35
N PHE A 93 -8.13 13.71 9.61
CA PHE A 93 -9.04 14.01 8.50
C PHE A 93 -8.30 13.91 7.17
N LEU A 94 -8.71 12.98 6.33
CA LEU A 94 -8.09 12.74 5.02
C LEU A 94 -9.13 12.74 3.90
N PRO A 95 -8.84 13.39 2.75
CA PRO A 95 -9.63 13.17 1.55
C PRO A 95 -9.37 11.75 1.02
N GLY A 96 -10.44 10.99 0.77
CA GLY A 96 -10.36 9.62 0.26
C GLY A 96 -10.01 9.53 -1.22
N ASP A 97 -10.06 10.64 -1.95
CA ASP A 97 -9.83 10.74 -3.40
C ASP A 97 -8.44 11.28 -3.79
N VAL A 98 -7.56 11.53 -2.81
CA VAL A 98 -6.20 12.02 -3.10
C VAL A 98 -5.19 10.87 -3.16
N SER A 99 -5.13 10.03 -2.15
CA SER A 99 -4.24 8.87 -2.13
C SER A 99 -4.63 7.88 -1.04
N SER A 100 -4.93 6.63 -1.42
CA SER A 100 -5.12 5.51 -0.51
C SER A 100 -3.87 5.23 0.36
N GLN A 101 -2.68 5.59 -0.13
CA GLN A 101 -1.42 5.42 0.60
C GLN A 101 -1.31 6.30 1.86
N PHE A 102 -2.02 7.45 1.92
CA PHE A 102 -2.07 8.26 3.14
C PHE A 102 -2.86 7.54 4.23
N VAL A 103 -3.98 6.94 3.85
CA VAL A 103 -4.80 6.13 4.75
C VAL A 103 -4.00 4.92 5.23
N SER A 104 -3.43 4.14 4.31
CA SER A 104 -2.60 2.96 4.64
C SER A 104 -1.43 3.31 5.56
N GLY A 105 -0.75 4.43 5.30
CA GLY A 105 0.37 4.88 6.13
C GLY A 105 -0.04 5.17 7.59
N LEU A 106 -1.18 5.84 7.80
CA LEU A 106 -1.73 6.05 9.12
C LEU A 106 -2.20 4.74 9.76
N LEU A 107 -2.88 3.86 9.02
CA LEU A 107 -3.30 2.56 9.53
C LEU A 107 -2.13 1.70 10.02
N PHE A 108 -0.93 1.81 9.42
CA PHE A 108 0.28 1.17 9.93
C PHE A 108 0.82 1.82 11.20
N ALA A 109 0.61 3.10 11.41
CA ALA A 109 1.24 3.86 12.49
C ALA A 109 0.39 3.98 13.74
N LEU A 110 -0.91 4.27 13.57
CA LEU A 110 -1.81 4.62 14.67
C LEU A 110 -2.00 3.49 15.71
N PRO A 111 -1.98 2.19 15.37
CA PRO A 111 -2.06 1.13 16.37
C PRO A 111 -0.93 1.14 17.40
N LEU A 112 0.22 1.75 17.06
CA LEU A 112 1.41 1.84 17.92
C LEU A 112 1.32 2.95 18.97
N LEU A 113 0.32 3.84 18.87
CA LEU A 113 0.17 4.97 19.78
C LEU A 113 -0.39 4.54 21.14
N ASP A 114 -0.20 5.39 22.14
CA ASP A 114 -0.73 5.16 23.49
C ASP A 114 -2.24 5.46 23.59
N GLU A 115 -2.80 6.15 22.59
CA GLU A 115 -4.20 6.61 22.55
C GLU A 115 -4.92 6.02 21.35
N ASP A 116 -6.24 5.90 21.46
CA ASP A 116 -7.09 5.54 20.33
C ASP A 116 -7.08 6.64 19.27
N SER A 117 -7.31 6.24 18.03
CA SER A 117 -7.35 7.16 16.90
C SER A 117 -8.52 6.88 15.97
N GLU A 118 -8.94 7.91 15.24
CA GLU A 118 -9.96 7.81 14.21
C GLU A 118 -9.42 8.40 12.90
N ILE A 119 -9.65 7.74 11.79
CA ILE A 119 -9.44 8.32 10.45
C ILE A 119 -10.80 8.66 9.88
N HIS A 120 -11.05 9.93 9.64
CA HIS A 120 -12.25 10.46 9.01
C HIS A 120 -11.99 10.75 7.53
N LEU A 121 -12.67 10.05 6.64
CA LEU A 121 -12.61 10.30 5.21
C LEU A 121 -13.54 11.47 4.87
N THR A 122 -13.00 12.55 4.32
CA THR A 122 -13.76 13.76 3.97
C THR A 122 -14.36 13.69 2.55
N SER A 123 -13.96 12.69 1.76
CA SER A 123 -14.54 12.33 0.46
C SER A 123 -14.54 10.80 0.30
N PRO A 124 -15.32 10.24 -0.65
CA PRO A 124 -15.31 8.80 -0.90
C PRO A 124 -13.91 8.26 -1.19
N LEU A 125 -13.59 7.11 -0.63
CA LEU A 125 -12.30 6.46 -0.83
C LEU A 125 -12.19 5.93 -2.25
N GLN A 126 -11.28 6.47 -3.04
CA GLN A 126 -10.88 5.92 -4.32
C GLN A 126 -9.81 4.85 -4.08
N SER A 127 -9.78 3.84 -5.00
CA SER A 127 -8.81 2.75 -4.89
C SER A 127 -8.87 2.03 -3.50
N ALA A 128 -10.09 1.76 -3.03
CA ALA A 128 -10.34 1.15 -1.72
C ALA A 128 -9.62 -0.19 -1.57
N SER A 129 -9.47 -0.97 -2.64
CA SER A 129 -8.80 -2.27 -2.66
C SER A 129 -7.37 -2.23 -2.10
N TYR A 130 -6.63 -1.12 -2.28
CA TYR A 130 -5.29 -0.99 -1.69
C TYR A 130 -5.34 -0.78 -0.17
N VAL A 131 -6.39 -0.16 0.34
CA VAL A 131 -6.62 -0.07 1.79
C VAL A 131 -7.09 -1.41 2.34
N ASP A 132 -7.92 -2.16 1.59
CA ASP A 132 -8.35 -3.51 1.97
C ASP A 132 -7.16 -4.47 2.07
N MET A 133 -6.18 -4.40 1.15
CA MET A 133 -4.90 -5.12 1.26
C MET A 133 -4.16 -4.76 2.55
N THR A 134 -4.14 -3.47 2.90
CA THR A 134 -3.51 -2.99 4.14
C THR A 134 -4.22 -3.55 5.38
N LEU A 135 -5.55 -3.52 5.42
CA LEU A 135 -6.35 -4.07 6.52
C LEU A 135 -6.15 -5.59 6.67
N CYS A 136 -6.08 -6.30 5.55
CA CYS A 136 -5.80 -7.73 5.54
C CYS A 136 -4.42 -8.04 6.15
N ALA A 137 -3.38 -7.31 5.72
CA ALA A 137 -2.03 -7.47 6.25
C ALA A 137 -1.93 -7.11 7.74
N LEU A 138 -2.67 -6.08 8.19
CA LEU A 138 -2.74 -5.67 9.59
C LEU A 138 -3.45 -6.73 10.46
N THR A 139 -4.57 -7.26 9.99
CA THR A 139 -5.30 -8.34 10.65
C THR A 139 -4.42 -9.57 10.82
N ASP A 140 -3.69 -9.94 9.79
CA ASP A 140 -2.72 -11.02 9.80
C ASP A 140 -1.57 -10.81 10.80
N ALA A 141 -1.19 -9.55 11.00
CA ALA A 141 -0.21 -9.16 12.01
C ALA A 141 -0.81 -9.01 13.42
N GLY A 142 -2.09 -9.32 13.61
CA GLY A 142 -2.80 -9.29 14.88
C GLY A 142 -3.25 -7.90 15.32
N ILE A 143 -3.32 -6.95 14.38
CA ILE A 143 -3.83 -5.60 14.60
C ILE A 143 -5.34 -5.59 14.38
N VAL A 144 -6.06 -4.90 15.24
CA VAL A 144 -7.52 -4.73 15.19
C VAL A 144 -7.84 -3.31 14.76
N ILE A 145 -8.61 -3.17 13.69
CA ILE A 145 -9.14 -1.90 13.18
C ILE A 145 -10.60 -2.11 12.86
N GLU A 146 -11.44 -1.18 13.29
CA GLU A 146 -12.86 -1.19 13.00
C GLU A 146 -13.16 -0.23 11.84
N GLN A 147 -13.83 -0.75 10.81
CA GLN A 147 -14.33 0.07 9.71
C GLN A 147 -15.68 0.66 10.09
N THR A 148 -15.84 1.97 9.93
CA THR A 148 -17.02 2.73 10.32
C THR A 148 -17.62 3.47 9.12
N ALA A 149 -18.78 4.09 9.32
CA ALA A 149 -19.41 4.91 8.27
C ALA A 149 -18.59 6.16 7.88
N PHE A 150 -17.71 6.63 8.76
CA PHE A 150 -16.87 7.79 8.50
C PHE A 150 -15.42 7.45 8.08
N GLY A 151 -15.03 6.17 8.19
CA GLY A 151 -13.67 5.72 7.90
C GLY A 151 -13.22 4.60 8.85
N TYR A 152 -12.28 4.86 9.77
CA TYR A 152 -11.67 3.81 10.59
C TYR A 152 -11.53 4.25 12.05
N LEU A 153 -11.80 3.32 12.96
CA LEU A 153 -11.49 3.44 14.39
C LEU A 153 -10.32 2.51 14.70
N ILE A 154 -9.29 3.04 15.30
CA ILE A 154 -8.03 2.36 15.56
C ILE A 154 -7.73 2.41 17.05
N PRO A 155 -7.96 1.32 17.80
CA PRO A 155 -7.50 1.23 19.18
C PRO A 155 -5.97 1.38 19.27
N GLY A 156 -5.50 2.11 20.25
CA GLY A 156 -4.08 2.25 20.56
C GLY A 156 -3.50 1.04 21.29
N HIS A 157 -2.26 1.18 21.76
CA HIS A 157 -1.53 0.16 22.55
C HIS A 157 -1.44 -1.22 21.88
N GLN A 158 -1.51 -1.30 20.57
CA GLN A 158 -1.42 -2.57 19.86
C GLN A 158 0.03 -2.92 19.53
N THR A 159 0.29 -4.21 19.39
CA THR A 159 1.61 -4.74 19.06
C THR A 159 1.51 -5.68 17.87
N TYR A 160 2.34 -5.45 16.87
CA TYR A 160 2.46 -6.32 15.72
C TYR A 160 3.03 -7.68 16.12
N ARG A 161 2.35 -8.74 15.73
CA ARG A 161 2.80 -10.12 15.99
C ARG A 161 3.77 -10.56 14.89
N PRO A 162 4.97 -11.04 15.25
CA PRO A 162 5.87 -11.64 14.27
C PRO A 162 5.23 -12.92 13.69
N GLY A 163 5.52 -13.18 12.43
CA GLY A 163 4.99 -14.35 11.75
C GLY A 163 5.78 -14.67 10.49
N GLN A 164 5.48 -15.80 9.89
CA GLN A 164 5.97 -16.18 8.58
C GLN A 164 4.82 -15.98 7.59
N LYS A 165 5.07 -15.24 6.53
CA LYS A 165 4.10 -14.95 5.47
C LYS A 165 4.71 -15.27 4.13
N GLN A 166 3.90 -15.84 3.27
CA GLN A 166 4.19 -15.95 1.85
C GLN A 166 3.57 -14.73 1.15
N VAL A 167 4.38 -14.00 0.41
CA VAL A 167 3.89 -12.89 -0.41
C VAL A 167 3.34 -13.48 -1.70
N GLU A 168 2.08 -13.21 -1.98
CA GLU A 168 1.42 -13.61 -3.23
C GLU A 168 1.98 -12.85 -4.43
N GLY A 169 1.76 -13.36 -5.64
CA GLY A 169 2.11 -12.67 -6.88
C GLY A 169 1.31 -11.37 -7.04
N ASP A 170 1.91 -10.41 -7.71
CA ASP A 170 1.37 -9.08 -7.97
C ASP A 170 0.54 -9.08 -9.25
N TYR A 171 -0.76 -8.85 -9.14
CA TYR A 171 -1.68 -8.80 -10.27
C TYR A 171 -1.42 -7.61 -11.20
N SER A 172 -0.91 -6.47 -10.71
CA SER A 172 -0.55 -5.34 -11.57
C SER A 172 0.58 -5.73 -12.52
N ASN A 173 1.63 -6.40 -12.01
CA ASN A 173 2.71 -6.90 -12.85
C ASN A 173 2.26 -8.06 -13.75
N ALA A 174 1.44 -8.95 -13.24
CA ALA A 174 0.90 -10.08 -14.01
C ALA A 174 0.03 -9.63 -15.19
N ALA A 175 -0.67 -8.49 -15.05
CA ALA A 175 -1.56 -7.96 -16.06
C ALA A 175 -0.88 -7.73 -17.42
N PHE A 176 0.39 -7.30 -17.44
CA PHE A 176 1.16 -7.17 -18.69
C PHE A 176 1.27 -8.51 -19.44
N TRP A 177 1.58 -9.57 -18.71
CA TRP A 177 1.71 -10.91 -19.28
C TRP A 177 0.36 -11.50 -19.65
N MET A 178 -0.69 -11.23 -18.87
CA MET A 178 -2.05 -11.66 -19.20
C MET A 178 -2.55 -11.00 -20.50
N CYS A 179 -2.32 -9.70 -20.66
CA CYS A 179 -2.64 -9.00 -21.91
C CYS A 179 -1.82 -9.56 -23.09
N ALA A 180 -0.53 -9.79 -22.91
CA ALA A 180 0.30 -10.43 -23.95
C ALA A 180 -0.22 -11.82 -24.33
N GLY A 181 -0.69 -12.61 -23.36
CA GLY A 181 -1.32 -13.91 -23.58
C GLY A 181 -2.59 -13.79 -24.41
N ALA A 182 -3.45 -12.83 -24.08
CA ALA A 182 -4.70 -12.59 -24.79
C ALA A 182 -4.50 -12.12 -26.25
N LEU A 183 -3.40 -11.36 -26.50
CA LEU A 183 -3.10 -10.82 -27.84
C LEU A 183 -2.48 -11.83 -28.80
N GLY A 184 -1.79 -12.87 -28.34
CA GLY A 184 -1.16 -13.81 -29.27
C GLY A 184 -0.28 -14.88 -28.65
N GLY A 185 -0.05 -14.85 -27.36
CA GLY A 185 0.76 -15.85 -26.64
C GLY A 185 -0.09 -16.85 -25.86
N ASN A 186 0.39 -18.09 -25.71
CA ASN A 186 -0.11 -18.97 -24.67
C ASN A 186 0.75 -18.74 -23.44
N ILE A 187 0.23 -18.07 -22.42
CA ILE A 187 1.00 -17.71 -21.23
C ILE A 187 0.37 -18.38 -20.00
N ALA A 188 1.24 -19.02 -19.20
CA ALA A 188 0.91 -19.56 -17.91
C ALA A 188 1.60 -18.71 -16.82
N LEU A 189 0.87 -18.30 -15.80
CA LEU A 189 1.35 -17.49 -14.69
C LEU A 189 1.11 -18.21 -13.38
N ASP A 190 2.20 -18.48 -12.66
CA ASP A 190 2.17 -19.10 -11.34
C ASP A 190 2.30 -18.05 -10.23
N GLY A 191 1.88 -18.42 -9.02
CA GLY A 191 2.08 -17.63 -7.80
C GLY A 191 1.04 -16.55 -7.56
N LEU A 192 -0.01 -16.50 -8.38
CA LEU A 192 -1.16 -15.63 -8.18
C LEU A 192 -2.24 -16.37 -7.39
N GLU A 193 -2.83 -15.71 -6.39
CA GLU A 193 -3.91 -16.30 -5.58
C GLU A 193 -5.27 -15.91 -6.16
N GLU A 194 -6.10 -16.92 -6.45
CA GLU A 194 -7.48 -16.68 -6.96
C GLU A 194 -8.36 -15.93 -5.97
N SER A 195 -8.11 -16.08 -4.67
CA SER A 195 -8.83 -15.40 -3.59
C SER A 195 -8.22 -14.07 -3.18
N SER A 196 -7.23 -13.57 -3.92
CA SER A 196 -6.54 -12.32 -3.62
C SER A 196 -7.48 -11.14 -3.48
N VAL A 197 -7.21 -10.29 -2.48
CA VAL A 197 -7.91 -9.02 -2.25
C VAL A 197 -7.34 -7.88 -3.11
N GLN A 198 -6.32 -8.14 -3.93
CA GLN A 198 -5.78 -7.15 -4.86
C GLN A 198 -6.87 -6.71 -5.85
N GLY A 199 -7.14 -5.40 -5.94
CA GLY A 199 -8.13 -4.86 -6.89
C GLY A 199 -7.81 -5.20 -8.33
N ASP A 200 -6.53 -5.24 -8.67
CA ASP A 200 -6.03 -5.52 -10.02
C ASP A 200 -6.25 -6.98 -10.47
N ARG A 201 -6.70 -7.87 -9.56
CA ARG A 201 -7.24 -9.18 -9.93
C ARG A 201 -8.41 -9.06 -10.93
N ALA A 202 -9.07 -7.91 -10.98
CA ALA A 202 -10.11 -7.61 -11.96
C ALA A 202 -9.64 -7.81 -13.41
N ILE A 203 -8.32 -7.76 -13.70
CA ILE A 203 -7.76 -8.02 -15.03
C ILE A 203 -8.26 -9.33 -15.63
N VAL A 204 -8.43 -10.38 -14.81
CA VAL A 204 -8.90 -11.69 -15.29
C VAL A 204 -10.30 -11.58 -15.89
N GLN A 205 -11.22 -10.94 -15.16
CA GLN A 205 -12.61 -10.74 -15.65
C GLN A 205 -12.66 -9.76 -16.82
N ILE A 206 -11.84 -8.72 -16.81
CA ILE A 206 -11.76 -7.75 -17.89
C ILE A 206 -11.31 -8.42 -19.18
N LEU A 207 -10.28 -9.26 -19.14
CA LEU A 207 -9.82 -10.00 -20.31
C LEU A 207 -10.87 -10.97 -20.85
N GLN A 208 -11.64 -11.63 -19.97
CA GLN A 208 -12.78 -12.45 -20.38
C GLN A 208 -13.86 -11.61 -21.11
N GLN A 209 -14.14 -10.41 -20.58
CA GLN A 209 -15.05 -9.48 -21.24
C GLN A 209 -14.54 -9.00 -22.61
N PHE A 210 -13.22 -8.85 -22.79
CA PHE A 210 -12.62 -8.60 -24.11
C PHE A 210 -12.76 -9.78 -25.08
N GLY A 211 -13.05 -10.99 -24.56
CA GLY A 211 -13.17 -12.22 -25.34
C GLY A 211 -11.99 -13.18 -25.16
N ALA A 212 -10.98 -12.84 -24.37
CA ALA A 212 -9.86 -13.73 -24.10
C ALA A 212 -10.30 -14.99 -23.33
N GLN A 213 -9.59 -16.08 -23.56
CA GLN A 213 -9.79 -17.32 -22.80
C GLN A 213 -8.84 -17.37 -21.62
N THR A 214 -9.41 -17.41 -20.42
CA THR A 214 -8.67 -17.52 -19.16
C THR A 214 -9.12 -18.76 -18.41
N GLU A 215 -8.18 -19.58 -17.96
CA GLU A 215 -8.42 -20.80 -17.20
C GLU A 215 -7.45 -20.86 -16.03
N VAL A 216 -7.84 -21.52 -14.94
CA VAL A 216 -6.91 -21.86 -13.85
C VAL A 216 -6.70 -23.37 -13.86
N GLN A 217 -5.46 -23.80 -14.00
CA GLN A 217 -5.07 -25.20 -13.97
C GLN A 217 -3.88 -25.40 -13.03
N ASN A 218 -4.04 -26.28 -12.05
CA ASN A 218 -3.01 -26.58 -11.05
C ASN A 218 -2.45 -25.34 -10.33
N GLY A 219 -3.31 -24.30 -10.11
CA GLY A 219 -2.92 -23.04 -9.47
C GLY A 219 -2.26 -22.03 -10.42
N ALA A 220 -2.07 -22.36 -11.70
CA ALA A 220 -1.58 -21.43 -12.70
C ALA A 220 -2.72 -20.81 -13.52
N PHE A 221 -2.62 -19.51 -13.79
CA PHE A 221 -3.52 -18.81 -14.71
C PHE A 221 -3.02 -19.00 -16.14
N LEU A 222 -3.84 -19.65 -16.97
CA LEU A 222 -3.58 -19.87 -18.39
C LEU A 222 -4.36 -18.85 -19.19
N ILE A 223 -3.67 -18.05 -19.99
CA ILE A 223 -4.25 -17.06 -20.88
C ILE A 223 -3.97 -17.45 -22.31
N LYS A 224 -5.04 -17.61 -23.09
CA LYS A 224 -4.97 -18.03 -24.49
C LYS A 224 -5.55 -16.93 -25.38
N PRO A 225 -5.00 -16.75 -26.59
CA PRO A 225 -5.51 -15.77 -27.54
C PRO A 225 -6.90 -16.17 -28.04
N ALA A 226 -7.73 -15.15 -28.26
CA ALA A 226 -9.01 -15.28 -28.90
C ALA A 226 -9.34 -13.97 -29.66
N PRO A 227 -10.35 -13.95 -30.54
CA PRO A 227 -10.81 -12.71 -31.15
C PRO A 227 -11.29 -11.73 -30.07
N LEU A 228 -10.55 -10.65 -29.89
CA LEU A 228 -10.88 -9.61 -28.90
C LEU A 228 -11.83 -8.57 -29.50
N HIS A 229 -12.66 -7.98 -28.66
CA HIS A 229 -13.55 -6.88 -29.00
C HIS A 229 -13.49 -5.77 -27.94
N GLY A 230 -13.77 -4.52 -28.34
CA GLY A 230 -13.74 -3.39 -27.44
C GLY A 230 -14.85 -3.44 -26.39
N ILE A 231 -14.53 -3.05 -25.18
CA ILE A 231 -15.46 -2.95 -24.04
C ILE A 231 -15.34 -1.58 -23.39
N ARG A 232 -16.29 -1.27 -22.51
CA ARG A 232 -16.24 -0.08 -21.65
C ARG A 232 -15.85 -0.50 -20.25
N ILE A 233 -14.84 0.15 -19.68
CA ILE A 233 -14.30 -0.17 -18.36
C ILE A 233 -14.39 1.07 -17.47
N ASP A 234 -14.86 0.91 -16.22
CA ASP A 234 -14.64 1.86 -15.16
C ASP A 234 -13.30 1.53 -14.50
N ALA A 235 -12.31 2.38 -14.72
CA ALA A 235 -10.95 2.18 -14.19
C ALA A 235 -10.67 2.91 -12.90
N ALA A 236 -11.64 3.63 -12.32
CA ALA A 236 -11.45 4.36 -11.06
C ALA A 236 -10.99 3.46 -9.89
N PRO A 237 -11.52 2.21 -9.71
CA PRO A 237 -11.05 1.31 -8.67
C PRO A 237 -9.73 0.59 -8.98
N ILE A 238 -9.26 0.61 -10.23
CA ILE A 238 -8.12 -0.16 -10.75
C ILE A 238 -7.20 0.67 -11.65
N PRO A 239 -6.74 1.85 -11.20
CA PRO A 239 -6.01 2.79 -12.05
C PRO A 239 -4.69 2.22 -12.60
N ASP A 240 -4.08 1.28 -11.89
CA ASP A 240 -2.81 0.67 -12.28
C ASP A 240 -2.94 -0.27 -13.48
N LEU A 241 -4.17 -0.72 -13.80
CA LEU A 241 -4.43 -1.53 -15.00
C LEU A 241 -4.59 -0.72 -16.29
N ILE A 242 -4.79 0.60 -16.22
CA ILE A 242 -5.05 1.44 -17.40
C ILE A 242 -3.96 1.29 -18.46
N PRO A 243 -2.64 1.33 -18.14
CA PRO A 243 -1.60 1.25 -19.16
C PRO A 243 -1.62 -0.05 -19.99
N MET A 244 -2.11 -1.16 -19.41
CA MET A 244 -2.16 -2.46 -20.08
C MET A 244 -3.45 -2.64 -20.88
N LEU A 245 -4.51 -1.93 -20.50
CA LEU A 245 -5.86 -2.05 -21.10
C LEU A 245 -6.10 -1.04 -22.22
N ALA A 246 -5.23 -0.03 -22.37
CA ALA A 246 -5.27 0.97 -23.43
C ALA A 246 -4.56 0.49 -24.73
#